data_5a6de2da3305ad8b3bb76cb4275ed11c
#
_entry.id   5a6de2da3305ad8b3bb76cb4275ed11c
#
_cell.length_a   1.000
_cell.length_b   1.000
_cell.length_c   1.000
_cell.angle_alpha   90.00
_cell.angle_beta   90.00
_cell.angle_gamma   90.00
#
_symmetry.space_group_name_H-M   'P 1'
#
loop_
_entity.id
_entity.type
_entity.pdbx_description
1 polymer ?
#
loop_
_entity_poly.entity_id
_entity_poly.type
_entity_poly.pdbx_seq_one_letter_code
_entity_poly.pdbx_strand_id
1 'polypeptide(L)'
;PNQTKEFFKENKWDTVVGFQTRNPMHKSHYFLSKYALEQTGIKDAKVLIHPVVGVTQSCDIDYHTRVRCYKEIMKKYEPDTAKLSLLPLSMRMAGPREAVWHALIRKNYGCSHFVVGRDHAGPSFKKENGEDFFGPYDAQELLMKHAQEIGIGVITSKLIVYATPKKTERCLGFAKCYQNSDDKMKDGIYSPID
;
A
#
# COMPACT_ATOMS: atom_id res chain seq x y z
N PRO A 1 -3.65 12.24 14.89
CA PRO A 1 -4.82 12.35 14.03
C PRO A 1 -5.28 13.79 13.77
N ASN A 2 -5.34 14.64 14.81
CA ASN A 2 -5.85 16.02 14.62
C ASN A 2 -4.99 16.83 13.67
N GLN A 3 -3.68 16.83 13.85
CA GLN A 3 -2.72 17.54 12.99
C GLN A 3 -2.85 17.12 11.50
N THR A 4 -3.10 15.85 11.21
CA THR A 4 -3.29 15.40 9.81
C THR A 4 -4.63 15.90 9.25
N LYS A 5 -5.70 15.87 10.05
CA LYS A 5 -7.02 16.38 9.64
C LYS A 5 -6.99 17.89 9.40
N GLU A 6 -6.33 18.64 10.30
CA GLU A 6 -6.12 20.09 10.14
C GLU A 6 -5.35 20.39 8.85
N PHE A 7 -4.23 19.68 8.65
CA PHE A 7 -3.45 19.82 7.42
C PHE A 7 -4.29 19.55 6.16
N PHE A 8 -5.09 18.46 6.15
CA PHE A 8 -5.93 18.14 5.00
C PHE A 8 -6.98 19.25 4.75
N LYS A 9 -7.59 19.78 5.80
CA LYS A 9 -8.56 20.87 5.71
C LYS A 9 -7.92 22.15 5.16
N GLU A 10 -6.77 22.55 5.70
CA GLU A 10 -6.05 23.77 5.29
C GLU A 10 -5.60 23.71 3.83
N ASN A 11 -5.17 22.52 3.36
CA ASN A 11 -4.71 22.30 2.00
C ASN A 11 -5.83 21.84 1.04
N LYS A 12 -7.08 21.79 1.50
CA LYS A 12 -8.25 21.34 0.71
C LYS A 12 -8.09 19.93 0.13
N TRP A 13 -7.55 19.02 0.93
CA TRP A 13 -7.40 17.61 0.58
C TRP A 13 -8.67 16.84 0.96
N ASP A 14 -9.64 16.77 0.05
CA ASP A 14 -10.94 16.13 0.29
C ASP A 14 -10.85 14.60 0.16
N THR A 15 -10.01 14.12 -0.75
CA THR A 15 -9.80 12.69 -0.96
C THR A 15 -8.37 12.31 -0.65
N VAL A 16 -8.19 11.54 0.42
CA VAL A 16 -6.87 11.10 0.88
C VAL A 16 -6.81 9.60 0.97
N VAL A 17 -5.85 9.02 0.26
CA VAL A 17 -5.56 7.58 0.28
C VAL A 17 -4.49 7.29 1.33
N GLY A 18 -4.82 6.51 2.35
CA GLY A 18 -3.85 6.04 3.33
C GLY A 18 -3.00 4.89 2.77
N PHE A 19 -1.70 5.08 2.73
CA PHE A 19 -0.73 4.06 2.31
C PHE A 19 0.16 3.64 3.47
N GLN A 20 0.01 2.40 3.92
CA GLN A 20 0.82 1.84 5.00
C GLN A 20 1.98 1.01 4.45
N THR A 21 3.12 1.12 5.10
CA THR A 21 4.23 0.18 4.92
C THR A 21 5.02 0.03 6.21
N ARG A 22 5.66 -1.12 6.39
CA ARG A 22 6.68 -1.39 7.42
C ARG A 22 8.06 -1.63 6.81
N ASN A 23 8.14 -1.64 5.49
CA ASN A 23 9.36 -1.86 4.74
C ASN A 23 9.91 -0.54 4.18
N PRO A 24 11.21 -0.44 3.88
CA PRO A 24 11.73 0.66 3.08
C PRO A 24 10.94 0.79 1.78
N MET A 25 10.49 1.99 1.46
CA MET A 25 9.81 2.21 0.19
C MET A 25 10.80 2.12 -0.97
N HIS A 26 10.46 1.35 -1.96
CA HIS A 26 11.16 1.24 -3.22
C HIS A 26 10.20 1.53 -4.40
N LYS A 27 10.70 1.40 -5.61
CA LYS A 27 10.00 1.80 -6.83
C LYS A 27 8.57 1.21 -6.94
N SER A 28 8.37 -0.07 -6.56
CA SER A 28 7.03 -0.69 -6.61
C SER A 28 6.03 -0.05 -5.64
N HIS A 29 6.46 0.30 -4.42
CA HIS A 29 5.59 1.00 -3.47
C HIS A 29 5.19 2.38 -3.99
N TYR A 30 6.11 3.11 -4.63
CA TYR A 30 5.82 4.38 -5.26
C TYR A 30 4.75 4.22 -6.37
N PHE A 31 4.93 3.27 -7.28
CA PHE A 31 3.96 3.02 -8.33
C PHE A 31 2.61 2.52 -7.79
N LEU A 32 2.64 1.66 -6.77
CA LEU A 32 1.40 1.21 -6.11
C LEU A 32 0.63 2.39 -5.49
N SER A 33 1.32 3.34 -4.88
CA SER A 33 0.66 4.52 -4.33
C SER A 33 0.06 5.42 -5.43
N LYS A 34 0.72 5.56 -6.58
CA LYS A 34 0.18 6.27 -7.76
C LYS A 34 -1.04 5.54 -8.34
N TYR A 35 -0.93 4.24 -8.54
CA TYR A 35 -2.05 3.39 -8.95
C TYR A 35 -3.26 3.54 -8.00
N ALA A 36 -2.99 3.56 -6.70
CA ALA A 36 -4.05 3.73 -5.71
C ALA A 36 -4.79 5.07 -5.83
N LEU A 37 -4.10 6.15 -6.20
CA LEU A 37 -4.75 7.44 -6.49
C LEU A 37 -5.68 7.34 -7.71
N GLU A 38 -5.23 6.67 -8.78
CA GLU A 38 -6.02 6.44 -9.99
C GLU A 38 -7.27 5.61 -9.69
N GLN A 39 -7.17 4.59 -8.83
CA GLN A 39 -8.30 3.73 -8.46
C GLN A 39 -9.42 4.46 -7.68
N THR A 40 -9.17 5.64 -7.13
CA THR A 40 -10.24 6.45 -6.54
C THR A 40 -11.20 7.02 -7.58
N GLY A 41 -10.79 7.12 -8.83
CA GLY A 41 -11.52 7.83 -9.90
C GLY A 41 -11.58 9.35 -9.69
N ILE A 42 -10.87 9.90 -8.70
CA ILE A 42 -10.90 11.32 -8.32
C ILE A 42 -9.59 11.97 -8.73
N LYS A 43 -9.67 12.96 -9.62
CA LYS A 43 -8.51 13.63 -10.23
C LYS A 43 -7.54 14.22 -9.20
N ASP A 44 -8.04 14.81 -8.14
CA ASP A 44 -7.25 15.50 -7.11
C ASP A 44 -7.03 14.65 -5.85
N ALA A 45 -7.15 13.33 -5.96
CA ALA A 45 -6.84 12.45 -4.84
C ALA A 45 -5.38 12.58 -4.41
N LYS A 46 -5.16 12.58 -3.10
CA LYS A 46 -3.86 12.76 -2.45
C LYS A 46 -3.48 11.50 -1.69
N VAL A 47 -2.20 11.32 -1.38
CA VAL A 47 -1.74 10.16 -0.62
C VAL A 47 -1.09 10.55 0.70
N LEU A 48 -1.53 9.91 1.76
CA LEU A 48 -0.84 9.92 3.04
C LEU A 48 0.08 8.69 3.12
N ILE A 49 1.38 8.89 2.94
CA ILE A 49 2.38 7.86 3.24
C ILE A 49 2.49 7.78 4.75
N HIS A 50 1.97 6.69 5.33
CA HIS A 50 1.76 6.54 6.76
C HIS A 50 2.40 5.26 7.29
N PRO A 51 3.76 5.18 7.25
CA PRO A 51 4.48 4.00 7.70
C PRO A 51 4.45 3.86 9.21
N VAL A 52 4.44 2.62 9.67
CA VAL A 52 4.60 2.31 11.09
C VAL A 52 6.06 2.43 11.49
N VAL A 53 6.32 3.05 12.65
CA VAL A 53 7.67 3.22 13.22
C VAL A 53 7.80 2.60 14.62
N GLY A 54 6.75 1.98 15.13
CA GLY A 54 6.81 1.15 16.33
C GLY A 54 7.43 -0.22 16.06
N VAL A 55 7.28 -1.14 17.02
CA VAL A 55 7.78 -2.51 16.90
C VAL A 55 7.08 -3.23 15.73
N THR A 56 7.88 -3.90 14.92
CA THR A 56 7.46 -4.77 13.83
C THR A 56 8.13 -6.15 13.98
N GLN A 57 8.40 -6.87 12.92
CA GLN A 57 9.09 -8.16 13.02
C GLN A 57 10.59 -7.96 13.22
N SER A 58 11.23 -8.92 13.90
CA SER A 58 12.67 -8.87 14.20
C SER A 58 13.57 -8.88 12.94
N CYS A 59 13.05 -9.41 11.83
CA CYS A 59 13.75 -9.42 10.53
C CYS A 59 13.58 -8.13 9.73
N ASP A 60 12.74 -7.19 10.18
CA ASP A 60 12.52 -5.92 9.48
C ASP A 60 13.72 -4.99 9.63
N ILE A 61 13.93 -4.17 8.61
CA ILE A 61 14.91 -3.09 8.62
C ILE A 61 14.57 -2.10 9.76
N ASP A 62 15.59 -1.60 10.46
CA ASP A 62 15.40 -0.61 11.53
C ASP A 62 14.62 0.63 11.05
N TYR A 63 13.88 1.24 11.98
CA TYR A 63 12.96 2.32 11.60
C TYR A 63 13.69 3.60 11.15
N HIS A 64 14.89 3.87 11.63
CA HIS A 64 15.67 5.06 11.22
C HIS A 64 16.04 4.96 9.74
N THR A 65 16.51 3.80 9.31
CA THR A 65 16.81 3.51 7.90
C THR A 65 15.55 3.60 7.06
N ARG A 66 14.44 3.01 7.51
CA ARG A 66 13.15 3.10 6.81
C ARG A 66 12.70 4.55 6.64
N VAL A 67 12.78 5.37 7.69
CA VAL A 67 12.39 6.80 7.64
C VAL A 67 13.26 7.58 6.65
N ARG A 68 14.55 7.30 6.58
CA ARG A 68 15.41 7.92 5.55
C ARG A 68 14.94 7.56 4.14
N CYS A 69 14.62 6.30 3.88
CA CYS A 69 14.06 5.86 2.60
C CYS A 69 12.73 6.57 2.28
N TYR A 70 11.85 6.73 3.28
CA TYR A 70 10.59 7.46 3.06
C TYR A 70 10.83 8.93 2.69
N LYS A 71 11.74 9.62 3.37
CA LYS A 71 12.09 11.00 3.05
C LYS A 71 12.65 11.14 1.62
N GLU A 72 13.46 10.18 1.17
CA GLU A 72 13.99 10.20 -0.20
C GLU A 72 12.91 9.95 -1.24
N ILE A 73 12.02 8.98 -1.02
CA ILE A 73 10.94 8.70 -1.97
C ILE A 73 9.93 9.85 -2.06
N MET A 74 9.72 10.60 -0.97
CA MET A 74 8.85 11.78 -0.98
C MET A 74 9.28 12.83 -2.01
N LYS A 75 10.57 12.93 -2.31
CA LYS A 75 11.11 13.85 -3.34
C LYS A 75 10.68 13.49 -4.77
N LYS A 76 10.10 12.31 -4.98
CA LYS A 76 9.62 11.83 -6.28
C LYS A 76 8.15 12.16 -6.56
N TYR A 77 7.41 12.55 -5.52
CA TYR A 77 6.03 12.96 -5.69
C TYR A 77 5.97 14.42 -6.19
N GLU A 78 4.98 14.68 -7.02
CA GLU A 78 4.66 16.05 -7.41
C GLU A 78 4.30 16.88 -6.17
N PRO A 79 4.58 18.19 -6.19
CA PRO A 79 4.17 19.08 -5.11
C PRO A 79 2.69 18.90 -4.76
N ASP A 80 2.36 18.96 -3.50
CA ASP A 80 0.99 18.87 -2.98
C ASP A 80 0.22 17.59 -3.32
N THR A 81 0.89 16.48 -3.67
CA THR A 81 0.23 15.19 -3.94
C THR A 81 0.39 14.16 -2.85
N ALA A 82 1.41 14.30 -2.03
CA ALA A 82 1.74 13.33 -0.99
C ALA A 82 2.21 13.98 0.31
N LYS A 83 1.84 13.37 1.42
CA LYS A 83 2.33 13.75 2.75
C LYS A 83 2.88 12.53 3.48
N LEU A 84 4.03 12.69 4.10
CA LEU A 84 4.59 11.69 5.03
C LEU A 84 4.14 12.02 6.46
N SER A 85 3.56 11.02 7.13
CA SER A 85 3.29 11.06 8.56
C SER A 85 3.69 9.73 9.17
N LEU A 86 4.47 9.77 10.24
CA LEU A 86 4.92 8.54 10.91
C LEU A 86 3.88 8.07 11.92
N LEU A 87 3.58 6.77 11.93
CA LEU A 87 2.64 6.17 12.86
C LEU A 87 3.38 5.40 13.96
N PRO A 88 3.37 5.89 15.22
CA PRO A 88 3.96 5.18 16.35
C PRO A 88 3.04 4.01 16.76
N LEU A 89 3.00 2.97 15.95
CA LEU A 89 2.18 1.77 16.12
C LEU A 89 3.07 0.55 16.14
N SER A 90 2.83 -0.36 17.07
CA SER A 90 3.41 -1.71 17.07
C SER A 90 2.50 -2.66 16.32
N MET A 91 3.00 -3.29 15.27
CA MET A 91 2.25 -4.27 14.50
C MET A 91 2.11 -5.58 15.28
N ARG A 92 0.95 -6.21 15.15
CA ARG A 92 0.62 -7.49 15.79
C ARG A 92 0.77 -8.69 14.86
N MET A 93 0.92 -8.45 13.56
CA MET A 93 0.99 -9.46 12.51
C MET A 93 -0.23 -10.40 12.53
N ALA A 94 -1.40 -9.83 12.78
CA ALA A 94 -2.69 -10.52 12.92
C ALA A 94 -3.49 -10.59 11.60
N GLY A 95 -2.83 -10.33 10.47
CA GLY A 95 -3.40 -10.48 9.13
C GLY A 95 -4.71 -9.72 8.92
N PRO A 96 -5.81 -10.42 8.56
CA PRO A 96 -7.08 -9.78 8.21
C PRO A 96 -7.65 -8.85 9.29
N ARG A 97 -7.57 -9.24 10.56
CA ARG A 97 -8.04 -8.39 11.68
C ARG A 97 -7.21 -7.12 11.83
N GLU A 98 -5.91 -7.23 11.62
CA GLU A 98 -5.03 -6.07 11.67
C GLU A 98 -5.24 -5.14 10.48
N ALA A 99 -5.60 -5.65 9.31
CA ALA A 99 -5.97 -4.84 8.16
C ALA A 99 -7.20 -3.95 8.46
N VAL A 100 -8.22 -4.51 9.11
CA VAL A 100 -9.40 -3.75 9.58
C VAL A 100 -8.99 -2.67 10.59
N TRP A 101 -8.17 -3.02 11.56
CA TRP A 101 -7.65 -2.06 12.54
C TRP A 101 -6.83 -0.95 11.89
N HIS A 102 -5.99 -1.30 10.91
CA HIS A 102 -5.21 -0.32 10.14
C HIS A 102 -6.09 0.63 9.33
N ALA A 103 -7.21 0.16 8.80
CA ALA A 103 -8.19 1.00 8.10
C ALA A 103 -8.87 1.98 9.07
N LEU A 104 -9.32 1.51 10.23
CA LEU A 104 -9.89 2.36 11.29
C LEU A 104 -8.92 3.47 11.72
N ILE A 105 -7.64 3.13 11.90
CA ILE A 105 -6.62 4.12 12.23
C ILE A 105 -6.55 5.18 11.11
N ARG A 106 -6.47 4.80 9.84
CA ARG A 106 -6.37 5.76 8.72
C ARG A 106 -7.62 6.61 8.60
N LYS A 107 -8.79 6.03 8.82
CA LYS A 107 -10.03 6.80 8.97
C LYS A 107 -9.91 7.88 10.05
N ASN A 108 -9.39 7.51 11.23
CA ASN A 108 -9.18 8.44 12.34
C ASN A 108 -8.14 9.52 12.02
N TYR A 109 -7.19 9.26 11.13
CA TYR A 109 -6.23 10.23 10.63
C TYR A 109 -6.78 11.11 9.49
N GLY A 110 -8.02 10.88 9.05
CA GLY A 110 -8.70 11.68 8.03
C GLY A 110 -8.62 11.11 6.61
N CYS A 111 -8.12 9.88 6.44
CA CYS A 111 -8.13 9.25 5.13
C CYS A 111 -9.55 8.83 4.73
N SER A 112 -9.89 9.07 3.47
CA SER A 112 -11.14 8.60 2.84
C SER A 112 -11.03 7.20 2.25
N HIS A 113 -9.80 6.79 1.88
CA HIS A 113 -9.49 5.49 1.30
C HIS A 113 -8.27 4.86 1.99
N PHE A 114 -8.20 3.53 1.90
CA PHE A 114 -7.05 2.79 2.43
C PHE A 114 -6.60 1.69 1.46
N VAL A 115 -5.28 1.59 1.24
CA VAL A 115 -4.67 0.57 0.39
C VAL A 115 -4.40 -0.69 1.19
N VAL A 116 -4.92 -1.81 0.73
CA VAL A 116 -4.67 -3.13 1.30
C VAL A 116 -3.93 -3.99 0.29
N GLY A 117 -2.69 -4.29 0.62
CA GLY A 117 -1.84 -5.15 -0.20
C GLY A 117 -2.20 -6.63 -0.07
N ARG A 118 -1.56 -7.44 -0.91
CA ARG A 118 -1.54 -8.89 -0.74
C ARG A 118 -0.90 -9.23 0.59
N ASP A 119 -1.47 -10.21 1.33
CA ASP A 119 -0.95 -10.67 2.63
C ASP A 119 -0.70 -9.52 3.63
N HIS A 120 -1.67 -8.60 3.72
CA HIS A 120 -1.54 -7.42 4.57
C HIS A 120 -1.44 -7.80 6.05
N ALA A 121 -0.33 -7.42 6.68
CA ALA A 121 -0.02 -7.69 8.08
C ALA A 121 0.01 -9.19 8.45
N GLY A 122 0.22 -10.08 7.47
CA GLY A 122 0.43 -11.50 7.72
C GLY A 122 1.78 -11.76 8.40
N PRO A 123 1.87 -12.81 9.25
CA PRO A 123 3.12 -13.20 9.89
C PRO A 123 4.09 -13.84 8.88
N SER A 124 5.39 -13.66 9.10
CA SER A 124 6.42 -14.26 8.23
C SER A 124 6.66 -15.75 8.49
N PHE A 125 6.15 -16.27 9.59
CA PHE A 125 6.28 -17.70 9.93
C PHE A 125 5.06 -18.48 9.43
N LYS A 126 5.28 -19.78 9.21
CA LYS A 126 4.28 -20.71 8.69
C LYS A 126 3.71 -21.58 9.79
N LYS A 127 2.56 -22.22 9.53
CA LYS A 127 2.02 -23.28 10.37
C LYS A 127 2.96 -24.49 10.38
N GLU A 128 2.74 -25.42 11.32
CA GLU A 128 3.53 -26.67 11.42
C GLU A 128 3.48 -27.52 10.14
N ASN A 129 2.38 -27.44 9.40
CA ASN A 129 2.22 -28.12 8.11
C ASN A 129 2.85 -27.40 6.91
N GLY A 130 3.55 -26.28 7.13
CA GLY A 130 4.21 -25.47 6.11
C GLY A 130 3.34 -24.49 5.36
N GLU A 131 2.04 -24.40 5.67
CA GLU A 131 1.11 -23.45 5.07
C GLU A 131 1.23 -22.05 5.69
N ASP A 132 0.82 -21.04 4.95
CA ASP A 132 0.65 -19.68 5.47
C ASP A 132 -0.53 -19.62 6.46
N PHE A 133 -0.46 -18.74 7.47
CA PHE A 133 -1.54 -18.56 8.46
C PHE A 133 -2.82 -18.02 7.83
N PHE A 134 -2.68 -17.17 6.83
CA PHE A 134 -3.77 -16.53 6.11
C PHE A 134 -3.59 -16.69 4.62
N GLY A 135 -4.67 -16.73 3.89
CA GLY A 135 -4.66 -16.65 2.44
C GLY A 135 -4.14 -15.28 1.95
N PRO A 136 -3.60 -15.22 0.74
CA PRO A 136 -2.97 -14.01 0.23
C PRO A 136 -3.92 -12.81 0.10
N TYR A 137 -5.22 -13.03 0.05
CA TYR A 137 -6.25 -12.00 -0.11
C TYR A 137 -7.25 -11.92 1.05
N ASP A 138 -7.14 -12.76 2.08
CA ASP A 138 -8.05 -12.79 3.23
C ASP A 138 -8.19 -11.42 3.90
N ALA A 139 -7.10 -10.63 3.97
CA ALA A 139 -7.12 -9.29 4.53
C ALA A 139 -7.94 -8.31 3.69
N GLN A 140 -7.88 -8.43 2.37
CA GLN A 140 -8.67 -7.62 1.45
C GLN A 140 -10.15 -7.98 1.56
N GLU A 141 -10.47 -9.26 1.55
CA GLU A 141 -11.84 -9.77 1.64
C GLU A 141 -12.53 -9.34 2.95
N LEU A 142 -11.84 -9.53 4.08
CA LEU A 142 -12.38 -9.14 5.37
C LEU A 142 -12.60 -7.63 5.44
N LEU A 143 -11.64 -6.83 4.98
CA LEU A 143 -11.80 -5.38 5.03
C LEU A 143 -12.90 -4.89 4.09
N MET A 144 -13.00 -5.43 2.87
CA MET A 144 -14.09 -5.09 1.95
C MET A 144 -15.47 -5.38 2.55
N LYS A 145 -15.62 -6.49 3.28
CA LYS A 145 -16.86 -6.83 3.99
C LYS A 145 -17.27 -5.76 5.01
N HIS A 146 -16.33 -5.11 5.68
CA HIS A 146 -16.59 -4.10 6.71
C HIS A 146 -16.39 -2.66 6.22
N ALA A 147 -16.05 -2.44 4.95
CA ALA A 147 -15.71 -1.12 4.41
C ALA A 147 -16.83 -0.10 4.59
N GLN A 148 -18.08 -0.51 4.34
CA GLN A 148 -19.25 0.36 4.49
C GLN A 148 -19.49 0.75 5.96
N GLU A 149 -19.40 -0.20 6.88
CA GLU A 149 -19.54 0.03 8.31
C GLU A 149 -18.49 0.98 8.86
N ILE A 150 -17.22 0.78 8.43
CA ILE A 150 -16.09 1.65 8.78
C ILE A 150 -16.26 3.02 8.12
N GLY A 151 -16.89 3.11 6.96
CA GLY A 151 -17.02 4.30 6.14
C GLY A 151 -15.68 4.73 5.54
N ILE A 152 -14.92 3.79 4.96
CA ILE A 152 -13.66 4.02 4.26
C ILE A 152 -13.66 3.28 2.92
N GLY A 153 -13.20 3.92 1.86
CA GLY A 153 -12.98 3.27 0.58
C GLY A 153 -11.78 2.30 0.66
N VAL A 154 -11.93 1.12 0.09
CA VAL A 154 -10.88 0.09 0.08
C VAL A 154 -10.29 -0.01 -1.32
N ILE A 155 -8.97 0.15 -1.41
CA ILE A 155 -8.22 -0.04 -2.64
C ILE A 155 -7.37 -1.30 -2.47
N THR A 156 -7.67 -2.32 -3.25
CA THR A 156 -6.93 -3.58 -3.22
C THR A 156 -5.80 -3.57 -4.24
N SER A 157 -4.72 -4.26 -3.93
CA SER A 157 -3.65 -4.51 -4.89
C SER A 157 -3.40 -5.99 -5.06
N LYS A 158 -3.09 -6.37 -6.29
CA LYS A 158 -2.60 -7.71 -6.63
C LYS A 158 -1.10 -7.81 -6.41
N LEU A 159 -0.54 -8.96 -6.69
CA LEU A 159 0.91 -9.17 -6.66
C LEU A 159 1.59 -8.23 -7.66
N ILE A 160 2.50 -7.42 -7.15
CA ILE A 160 3.34 -6.57 -7.99
C ILE A 160 4.63 -7.31 -8.27
N VAL A 161 4.98 -7.43 -9.53
CA VAL A 161 6.21 -8.09 -9.98
C VAL A 161 7.09 -7.11 -10.75
N TYR A 162 8.39 -7.28 -10.64
CA TYR A 162 9.34 -6.61 -11.50
C TYR A 162 9.57 -7.46 -12.75
N ALA A 163 9.26 -6.90 -13.90
CA ALA A 163 9.50 -7.54 -15.19
C ALA A 163 10.61 -6.83 -15.95
N THR A 164 11.54 -7.63 -16.48
CA THR A 164 12.52 -7.15 -17.46
C THR A 164 12.15 -7.69 -18.84
N PRO A 165 12.48 -7.01 -19.95
CA PRO A 165 12.17 -7.48 -21.32
C PRO A 165 12.59 -8.91 -21.59
N LYS A 166 13.75 -9.32 -21.08
CA LYS A 166 14.28 -10.70 -21.24
C LYS A 166 13.54 -11.76 -20.43
N LYS A 167 12.83 -11.39 -19.36
CA LYS A 167 12.05 -12.31 -18.52
C LYS A 167 10.61 -12.47 -19.00
N THR A 168 10.05 -11.47 -19.67
CA THR A 168 8.69 -11.51 -20.22
C THR A 168 8.54 -12.54 -21.34
N GLU A 169 9.58 -12.81 -22.12
CA GLU A 169 9.56 -13.86 -23.14
C GLU A 169 9.43 -15.28 -22.55
N ARG A 170 9.87 -15.48 -21.30
CA ARG A 170 9.78 -16.79 -20.60
C ARG A 170 8.53 -16.96 -19.75
N CYS A 171 7.82 -15.90 -19.44
CA CYS A 171 6.62 -15.92 -18.61
C CYS A 171 5.37 -15.91 -19.48
N LEU A 172 5.12 -16.99 -20.20
CA LEU A 172 3.97 -17.14 -21.14
C LEU A 172 2.60 -16.85 -20.50
N GLY A 173 2.47 -16.96 -19.16
CA GLY A 173 1.26 -16.59 -18.43
C GLY A 173 1.07 -15.09 -18.23
N PHE A 174 2.14 -14.31 -18.24
CA PHE A 174 2.13 -12.84 -18.06
C PHE A 174 2.10 -12.09 -19.40
N ALA A 175 2.49 -12.72 -20.49
CA ALA A 175 2.59 -12.08 -21.81
C ALA A 175 1.25 -11.55 -22.34
N LYS A 176 0.13 -12.18 -21.99
CA LYS A 176 -1.20 -11.70 -22.38
C LYS A 176 -1.60 -10.35 -21.75
N CYS A 177 -1.02 -9.99 -20.62
CA CYS A 177 -1.32 -8.74 -19.92
C CYS A 177 -0.71 -7.51 -20.60
N TYR A 178 0.26 -7.69 -21.49
CA TYR A 178 1.06 -6.61 -22.09
C TYR A 178 0.75 -6.35 -23.56
N GLN A 179 -0.09 -7.15 -24.19
CA GLN A 179 -0.38 -7.01 -25.63
C GLN A 179 -1.26 -5.81 -25.99
N ASN A 180 -1.83 -5.12 -25.01
CA ASN A 180 -2.75 -4.00 -25.25
C ASN A 180 -2.22 -2.62 -24.89
N SER A 181 -0.95 -2.47 -24.51
CA SER A 181 -0.34 -1.14 -24.33
C SER A 181 0.67 -0.88 -25.43
N ASP A 182 0.43 0.15 -26.23
CA ASP A 182 1.35 0.70 -27.23
C ASP A 182 2.64 1.28 -26.63
N ASP A 183 2.83 1.14 -25.32
CA ASP A 183 4.02 1.55 -24.63
C ASP A 183 5.13 0.51 -24.81
N LYS A 184 6.17 0.92 -25.53
CA LYS A 184 7.42 0.19 -25.61
C LYS A 184 7.87 -0.18 -24.20
N MET A 185 7.99 -1.48 -23.93
CA MET A 185 8.44 -2.04 -22.66
C MET A 185 9.75 -1.34 -22.21
N LYS A 186 9.60 -0.40 -21.30
CA LYS A 186 10.71 0.09 -20.48
C LYS A 186 10.76 -0.77 -19.24
N ASP A 187 11.94 -1.03 -18.68
CA ASP A 187 12.06 -1.69 -17.37
C ASP A 187 11.10 -1.04 -16.38
N GLY A 188 10.14 -1.82 -15.87
CA GLY A 188 9.05 -1.28 -15.08
C GLY A 188 8.50 -2.25 -14.06
N ILE A 189 7.61 -1.75 -13.25
CA ILE A 189 6.89 -2.50 -12.23
C ILE A 189 5.45 -2.62 -12.71
N TYR A 190 4.95 -3.83 -12.73
CA TYR A 190 3.65 -4.15 -13.28
C TYR A 190 2.80 -4.91 -12.25
N SER A 191 1.51 -4.61 -12.20
CA SER A 191 0.53 -5.44 -11.53
C SER A 191 -0.07 -6.40 -12.55
N PRO A 192 -0.20 -7.71 -12.25
CA PRO A 192 -0.94 -8.62 -13.11
C PRO A 192 -2.38 -8.11 -13.25
N ILE A 193 -2.84 -7.99 -14.49
CA ILE A 193 -4.25 -7.75 -14.82
C ILE A 193 -4.90 -9.15 -14.95
N ASP A 194 -6.13 -9.32 -14.50
CA ASP A 194 -6.89 -10.57 -14.64
C ASP A 194 -7.17 -10.94 -16.07
#